data_684f6762e5b15f2291154cc25718f084
#
_entry.id   684f6762e5b15f2291154cc25718f084
#
_cell.length_a   1.000
_cell.length_b   1.000
_cell.length_c   1.000
_cell.angle_alpha   90.00
_cell.angle_beta   90.00
_cell.angle_gamma   90.00
#
_symmetry.space_group_name_H-M   'P 1'
#
loop_
_entity.id
_entity.type
_entity.pdbx_description
1 polymer ?
#
loop_
_entity_poly.entity_id
_entity_poly.type
_entity_poly.pdbx_seq_one_letter_code
_entity_poly.pdbx_strand_id
1 'polypeptide(L)'
;MGRRAKPKPGFDRELSDLPAPVRWREFMMRVEAVIFAASQPVMRETLSAVIGSDCNLDLLISDIRDELKSRPYELIDVAGGFQHRTRRAYGDVIRASGTVASKGVGLTALEKLALTAVAYFQSVTRAGVADIL
;
A
#
# COMPACT_ATOMS: atom_id res chain seq x y z
N MET A 1 -1.21 -34.77 16.77
CA MET A 1 -1.56 -34.36 16.56
C MET A 1 -2.12 -33.85 16.27
N GLY A 2 -2.13 -34.01 16.01
CA GLY A 2 -2.74 -33.63 15.71
C GLY A 2 -3.23 -33.14 15.25
N ARG A 3 -3.85 -33.15 15.05
CA ARG A 3 -4.48 -32.60 14.49
C ARG A 3 -4.96 -31.60 14.80
N ARG A 4 -4.85 -31.26 14.85
CA ARG A 4 -5.24 -30.38 15.11
C ARG A 4 -6.11 -29.95 14.44
N ALA A 5 -6.63 -29.45 14.79
CA ALA A 5 -7.63 -28.95 14.26
C ALA A 5 -7.29 -28.59 12.96
N LYS A 6 -8.09 -28.78 12.21
CA LYS A 6 -7.89 -28.50 11.01
C LYS A 6 -8.24 -27.15 10.86
N PRO A 7 -7.51 -26.36 10.59
CA PRO A 7 -7.73 -24.99 10.48
C PRO A 7 -8.61 -24.78 9.35
N LYS A 8 -9.15 -23.64 9.22
CA LYS A 8 -9.92 -23.33 8.20
C LYS A 8 -9.19 -23.56 7.02
N PRO A 9 -9.76 -24.12 6.08
CA PRO A 9 -9.14 -24.43 4.87
C PRO A 9 -8.65 -23.20 4.30
N GLY A 10 -7.64 -23.20 3.76
CA GLY A 10 -7.19 -22.08 3.06
C GLY A 10 -6.26 -21.08 3.68
N PHE A 11 -6.15 -21.00 4.91
CA PHE A 11 -5.18 -20.03 5.41
C PHE A 11 -4.25 -20.60 6.44
N ASP A 12 -3.02 -20.78 6.05
CA ASP A 12 -2.00 -21.28 6.94
C ASP A 12 -1.16 -20.07 7.27
N ARG A 13 -1.36 -19.49 8.42
CA ARG A 13 -0.66 -18.28 8.79
C ARG A 13 0.84 -18.49 8.94
N GLU A 14 1.24 -19.60 9.54
CA GLU A 14 2.64 -19.78 9.87
C GLU A 14 3.52 -20.34 8.76
N LEU A 15 2.93 -21.04 7.82
CA LEU A 15 3.65 -21.66 6.73
C LEU A 15 4.82 -22.49 7.25
N SER A 16 4.61 -23.22 8.34
CA SER A 16 5.69 -23.95 8.97
C SER A 16 6.33 -24.99 8.07
N ASP A 17 5.62 -25.46 7.08
CA ASP A 17 6.16 -26.47 6.21
C ASP A 17 7.10 -25.95 5.16
N LEU A 18 7.19 -24.66 5.00
CA LEU A 18 8.06 -24.10 3.99
C LEU A 18 9.43 -23.73 4.54
N PRO A 19 10.48 -23.85 3.74
CA PRO A 19 11.81 -23.44 4.16
C PRO A 19 11.79 -21.96 4.46
N ALA A 20 12.59 -21.52 5.38
CA ALA A 20 12.61 -20.11 5.78
C ALA A 20 12.65 -19.08 4.65
N PRO A 21 13.51 -19.23 3.65
CA PRO A 21 13.57 -18.23 2.60
C PRO A 21 12.28 -18.15 1.78
N VAL A 22 11.65 -19.32 1.56
CA VAL A 22 10.44 -19.36 0.79
C VAL A 22 9.31 -18.77 1.61
N ARG A 23 9.32 -19.06 2.92
CA ARG A 23 8.29 -18.56 3.80
C ARG A 23 8.38 -17.04 3.87
N TRP A 24 9.60 -16.50 3.96
CA TRP A 24 9.80 -15.04 4.05
C TRP A 24 9.24 -14.38 2.79
N ARG A 25 9.54 -14.96 1.64
CA ARG A 25 9.08 -14.41 0.38
C ARG A 25 7.54 -14.44 0.31
N GLU A 26 6.95 -15.52 0.80
CA GLU A 26 5.51 -15.61 0.76
C GLU A 26 4.87 -14.58 1.69
N PHE A 27 5.50 -14.31 2.85
CA PHE A 27 4.97 -13.30 3.76
C PHE A 27 5.07 -11.91 3.12
N MET A 28 6.14 -11.66 2.36
CA MET A 28 6.26 -10.38 1.67
C MET A 28 5.10 -10.23 0.68
N MET A 29 4.79 -11.30 -0.05
CA MET A 29 3.72 -11.25 -1.03
C MET A 29 2.37 -11.04 -0.36
N ARG A 30 2.17 -11.64 0.80
CA ARG A 30 0.91 -11.49 1.51
C ARG A 30 0.72 -10.04 1.95
N VAL A 31 1.77 -9.44 2.50
CA VAL A 31 1.69 -8.07 2.98
C VAL A 31 1.41 -7.14 1.79
N GLU A 32 2.12 -7.35 0.68
CA GLU A 32 1.90 -6.51 -0.46
C GLU A 32 0.48 -6.68 -1.01
N ALA A 33 -0.03 -7.89 -1.03
CA ALA A 33 -1.36 -8.13 -1.56
C ALA A 33 -2.43 -7.43 -0.72
N VAL A 34 -2.27 -7.48 0.60
CA VAL A 34 -3.24 -6.86 1.48
C VAL A 34 -3.21 -5.34 1.31
N ILE A 35 -2.01 -4.77 1.24
CA ILE A 35 -1.88 -3.34 1.11
C ILE A 35 -2.43 -2.88 -0.25
N PHE A 36 -2.14 -3.66 -1.30
CA PHE A 36 -2.59 -3.31 -2.63
C PHE A 36 -4.12 -3.38 -2.74
N ALA A 37 -4.73 -4.32 -2.07
CA ALA A 37 -6.18 -4.47 -2.14
C ALA A 37 -6.92 -3.43 -1.32
N ALA A 38 -6.26 -2.80 -0.37
CA ALA A 38 -6.93 -1.87 0.51
C ALA A 38 -7.04 -0.47 -0.09
N SER A 39 -8.10 0.22 0.21
CA SER A 39 -8.26 1.58 -0.27
C SER A 39 -7.82 2.58 0.80
N GLN A 40 -7.48 2.10 1.99
CA GLN A 40 -7.05 2.95 3.08
C GLN A 40 -5.73 2.40 3.61
N PRO A 41 -4.98 3.18 4.38
CA PRO A 41 -3.75 2.65 4.95
C PRO A 41 -4.04 1.42 5.79
N VAL A 42 -3.19 0.43 5.70
CA VAL A 42 -3.39 -0.82 6.42
C VAL A 42 -2.57 -0.80 7.69
N MET A 43 -3.20 -1.03 8.82
CA MET A 43 -2.50 -0.94 10.10
C MET A 43 -1.62 -2.14 10.35
N ARG A 44 -0.66 -1.95 11.24
CA ARG A 44 0.30 -3.00 11.57
C ARG A 44 -0.40 -4.26 12.05
N GLU A 45 -1.42 -4.13 12.84
CA GLU A 45 -2.13 -5.28 13.40
C GLU A 45 -2.74 -6.14 12.30
N THR A 46 -3.25 -5.48 11.27
CA THR A 46 -3.86 -6.19 10.19
C THR A 46 -2.81 -7.00 9.44
N LEU A 47 -1.64 -6.39 9.21
CA LEU A 47 -0.59 -7.07 8.50
C LEU A 47 0.00 -8.19 9.35
N SER A 48 0.13 -7.97 10.63
CA SER A 48 0.68 -8.99 11.50
C SER A 48 -0.20 -10.22 11.53
N ALA A 49 -1.46 -10.08 11.26
CA ALA A 49 -2.37 -11.21 11.30
C ALA A 49 -2.19 -12.18 10.12
N VAL A 50 -1.53 -11.74 9.06
CA VAL A 50 -1.35 -12.58 7.87
C VAL A 50 0.06 -13.12 7.69
N ILE A 51 0.94 -12.84 8.64
CA ILE A 51 2.30 -13.34 8.55
C ILE A 51 2.56 -14.15 9.81
N GLY A 52 3.60 -14.92 9.82
CA GLY A 52 3.89 -15.78 10.96
C GLY A 52 4.06 -15.01 12.24
N SER A 53 3.73 -15.62 13.35
CA SER A 53 3.79 -14.92 14.62
C SER A 53 5.22 -14.52 15.00
N ASP A 54 6.21 -15.21 14.49
CA ASP A 54 7.59 -14.85 14.77
C ASP A 54 8.17 -13.93 13.71
N CYS A 55 7.40 -13.55 12.75
CA CYS A 55 7.93 -12.75 11.64
C CYS A 55 8.08 -11.30 12.05
N ASN A 56 9.21 -10.71 11.75
CA ASN A 56 9.46 -9.33 12.08
C ASN A 56 8.89 -8.45 10.96
N LEU A 57 7.77 -7.82 11.21
CA LEU A 57 7.09 -7.01 10.22
C LEU A 57 7.96 -5.86 9.70
N ASP A 58 8.70 -5.22 10.57
CA ASP A 58 9.50 -4.09 10.14
C ASP A 58 10.59 -4.51 9.14
N LEU A 59 11.20 -5.67 9.37
CA LEU A 59 12.21 -6.13 8.46
C LEU A 59 11.55 -6.55 7.14
N LEU A 60 10.35 -7.10 7.20
CA LEU A 60 9.65 -7.54 6.03
C LEU A 60 9.32 -6.31 5.19
N ILE A 61 8.84 -5.24 5.82
CA ILE A 61 8.49 -4.01 5.12
C ILE A 61 9.76 -3.41 4.49
N SER A 62 10.88 -3.48 5.20
CA SER A 62 12.12 -2.96 4.69
C SER A 62 12.54 -3.71 3.42
N ASP A 63 12.38 -5.04 3.42
CA ASP A 63 12.75 -5.83 2.27
C ASP A 63 11.80 -5.55 1.09
N ILE A 64 10.54 -5.32 1.38
CA ILE A 64 9.58 -4.98 0.34
C ILE A 64 9.98 -3.64 -0.27
N ARG A 65 10.32 -2.66 0.56
CA ARG A 65 10.71 -1.37 0.06
C ARG A 65 11.96 -1.47 -0.83
N ASP A 66 12.88 -2.34 -0.46
CA ASP A 66 14.08 -2.49 -1.26
C ASP A 66 13.72 -3.06 -2.62
N GLU A 67 12.80 -3.98 -2.69
CA GLU A 67 12.42 -4.56 -3.96
C GLU A 67 11.65 -3.58 -4.83
N LEU A 68 11.02 -2.58 -4.24
CA LEU A 68 10.27 -1.63 -4.99
C LEU A 68 11.11 -0.43 -5.45
N LYS A 69 12.38 -0.39 -5.10
CA LYS A 69 13.21 0.74 -5.47
C LYS A 69 13.25 1.06 -6.95
N SER A 70 13.12 0.05 -7.79
CA SER A 70 13.15 0.31 -9.21
C SER A 70 11.76 0.38 -9.84
N ARG A 71 10.73 0.44 -9.03
CA ARG A 71 9.36 0.47 -9.53
C ARG A 71 8.78 1.88 -9.43
N PRO A 72 7.76 2.19 -10.21
CA PRO A 72 7.15 3.50 -10.17
C PRO A 72 6.23 3.72 -8.97
N TYR A 73 6.10 2.72 -8.11
CA TYR A 73 5.28 2.86 -6.91
C TYR A 73 6.11 2.51 -5.70
N GLU A 74 5.67 2.93 -4.55
CA GLU A 74 6.41 2.75 -3.32
C GLU A 74 5.49 2.45 -2.17
N LEU A 75 6.06 2.03 -1.05
CA LEU A 75 5.28 1.72 0.12
C LEU A 75 5.58 2.82 1.12
N ILE A 76 4.57 3.54 1.55
CA ILE A 76 4.77 4.63 2.49
C ILE A 76 4.04 4.43 3.79
N ASP A 77 4.48 5.15 4.82
CA ASP A 77 3.83 5.12 6.10
C ASP A 77 2.89 6.30 6.08
N VAL A 78 1.64 6.08 6.42
CA VAL A 78 0.73 7.19 6.49
C VAL A 78 -0.36 6.89 7.51
N ALA A 79 -0.65 7.85 8.34
CA ALA A 79 -1.68 7.72 9.35
C ALA A 79 -1.51 6.46 10.22
N GLY A 80 -0.30 6.12 10.51
CA GLY A 80 -0.06 4.97 11.37
C GLY A 80 -0.11 3.63 10.67
N GLY A 81 -0.32 3.62 9.39
CA GLY A 81 -0.39 2.39 8.62
C GLY A 81 0.48 2.46 7.40
N PHE A 82 0.31 1.51 6.50
CA PHE A 82 1.11 1.43 5.30
C PHE A 82 0.22 1.49 4.06
N GLN A 83 0.72 2.10 3.02
CA GLN A 83 -0.06 2.26 1.82
C GLN A 83 0.84 2.31 0.59
N HIS A 84 0.38 1.79 -0.53
CA HIS A 84 1.12 1.88 -1.76
C HIS A 84 0.76 3.20 -2.40
N ARG A 85 1.72 3.81 -3.06
CA ARG A 85 1.47 5.06 -3.72
C ARG A 85 2.40 5.18 -4.92
N THR A 86 1.98 5.82 -5.97
CA THR A 86 2.84 6.08 -7.11
C THR A 86 3.89 7.10 -6.69
N ARG A 87 5.12 6.92 -7.14
CA ARG A 87 6.17 7.84 -6.79
C ARG A 87 5.91 9.20 -7.39
N ARG A 88 6.25 10.24 -6.66
CA ARG A 88 6.07 11.58 -7.12
C ARG A 88 6.63 11.83 -8.50
N ALA A 89 7.71 11.20 -8.84
CA ALA A 89 8.33 11.41 -10.14
C ALA A 89 7.38 11.10 -11.30
N TYR A 90 6.33 10.33 -11.05
CA TYR A 90 5.41 9.99 -12.11
C TYR A 90 4.09 10.73 -12.04
N GLY A 91 4.04 11.76 -11.20
CA GLY A 91 2.82 12.54 -11.06
C GLY A 91 2.35 13.16 -12.36
N ASP A 92 3.28 13.66 -13.16
CA ASP A 92 2.87 14.30 -14.40
C ASP A 92 2.32 13.27 -15.39
N VAL A 93 2.88 12.10 -15.41
CA VAL A 93 2.43 11.07 -16.31
C VAL A 93 1.00 10.66 -15.92
N ILE A 94 0.74 10.55 -14.64
CA ILE A 94 -0.58 10.18 -14.18
C ILE A 94 -1.57 11.26 -14.53
N ARG A 95 -1.22 12.52 -14.36
CA ARG A 95 -2.12 13.58 -14.68
C ARG A 95 -2.38 13.60 -16.18
N ALA A 96 -1.36 13.35 -16.97
CA ALA A 96 -1.52 13.35 -18.42
C ALA A 96 -2.43 12.20 -18.87
N SER A 97 -2.50 11.13 -18.10
CA SER A 97 -3.32 10.01 -18.47
C SER A 97 -4.81 10.28 -18.22
N GLY A 98 -5.08 11.28 -17.43
CA GLY A 98 -6.46 11.61 -17.11
C GLY A 98 -7.10 10.67 -16.10
N THR A 99 -6.44 9.60 -15.74
CA THR A 99 -7.00 8.65 -14.83
C THR A 99 -7.25 9.18 -13.47
N VAL A 100 -6.32 9.86 -12.93
CA VAL A 100 -6.45 10.40 -11.64
C VAL A 100 -7.47 11.47 -11.53
N ALA A 101 -7.73 12.14 -12.57
CA ALA A 101 -8.71 13.17 -12.49
C ALA A 101 -9.98 12.65 -11.91
N SER A 102 -10.44 11.54 -12.32
CA SER A 102 -11.68 11.08 -11.83
C SER A 102 -11.49 10.49 -10.46
N LYS A 103 -10.39 9.99 -10.11
CA LYS A 103 -10.19 9.49 -8.86
C LYS A 103 -9.93 10.53 -7.90
N GLY A 104 -9.19 11.42 -8.28
CA GLY A 104 -8.82 12.44 -7.40
C GLY A 104 -9.98 13.08 -6.94
N VAL A 105 -10.76 13.03 -7.66
CA VAL A 105 -11.81 13.71 -7.27
C VAL A 105 -12.27 13.12 -6.21
N GLY A 106 -11.94 12.08 -6.15
CA GLY A 106 -12.47 11.45 -5.15
C GLY A 106 -12.27 12.26 -3.96
N LEU A 107 -11.57 12.91 -4.02
CA LEU A 107 -11.32 13.62 -2.96
C LEU A 107 -12.44 14.16 -2.74
N THR A 108 -12.96 14.65 -2.99
CA THR A 108 -14.07 15.19 -2.74
C THR A 108 -14.30 16.12 -3.73
N ALA A 109 -15.39 16.07 -4.15
CA ALA A 109 -15.74 16.90 -5.16
C ALA A 109 -15.39 18.19 -4.68
N LEU A 110 -15.48 18.38 -3.49
CA LEU A 110 -15.24 19.57 -2.97
C LEU A 110 -13.87 19.94 -3.04
N GLU A 111 -13.17 19.07 -2.68
CA GLU A 111 -11.88 19.38 -2.68
C GLU A 111 -11.45 19.43 -3.99
N LYS A 112 -12.12 18.71 -4.81
CA LYS A 112 -11.76 18.71 -6.05
C LYS A 112 -12.00 20.00 -6.54
N LEU A 113 -12.91 20.54 -6.09
CA LEU A 113 -13.22 21.78 -6.54
C LEU A 113 -12.24 22.70 -5.99
N ALA A 114 -11.91 22.48 -4.92
CA ALA A 114 -11.04 23.38 -4.35
C ALA A 114 -9.75 23.08 -4.98
N LEU A 115 -9.49 21.99 -5.17
CA LEU A 115 -8.29 21.65 -5.70
C LEU A 115 -8.18 21.99 -6.99
N THR A 116 -9.19 21.92 -7.55
CA THR A 116 -9.10 22.18 -8.82
C THR A 116 -9.10 23.53 -8.80
N ALA A 117 -9.61 23.91 -7.95
CA ALA A 117 -9.62 25.22 -7.92
C ALA A 117 -8.37 25.41 -7.30
N VAL A 118 -8.04 24.97 -6.78
CA VAL A 118 -7.00 25.02 -6.24
C VAL A 118 -6.05 24.44 -6.86
N ALA A 119 -6.18 23.99 -7.31
CA ALA A 119 -5.65 23.40 -7.70
C ALA A 119 -5.31 23.77 -8.37
N TYR A 120 -5.89 24.18 -8.45
CA TYR A 120 -5.92 24.38 -8.99
C TYR A 120 -5.47 25.07 -8.63
N PHE A 121 -5.33 25.42 -8.10
CA PHE A 121 -5.06 25.76 -7.65
C PHE A 121 -4.06 25.51 -7.37
N GLN A 122 -3.80 25.23 -7.07
CA GLN A 122 -3.17 24.68 -6.77
C GLN A 122 -2.58 24.45 -7.17
N SER A 123 -2.77 24.77 -7.36
CA SER A 123 -2.70 24.13 -7.62
C SER A 123 -2.27 24.39 -7.73
N VAL A 124 -2.30 24.84 -7.74
CA VAL A 124 -2.45 24.61 -7.73
C VAL A 124 -1.75 24.68 -7.48
N THR A 125 -1.70 24.86 -6.69
CA THR A 125 -1.60 24.48 -6.43
C THR A 125 -1.22 24.25 -6.37
N ARG A 126 -1.19 24.18 -6.03
CA ARG A 126 -1.20 23.43 -5.98
C ARG A 126 -1.10 23.21 -6.12
N ALA A 127 -1.02 23.78 -6.05
CA ALA A 127 -1.32 23.13 -6.29
C ALA A 127 -1.20 22.97 -6.19
N GLY A 128 -0.76 23.31 -6.13
CA GLY A 128 -1.09 22.70 -6.06
C GLY A 128 -1.23 22.64 -5.92
N VAL A 129 -1.35 22.57 -5.43
CA VAL A 129 -1.90 22.00 -5.34
C VAL A 129 -1.62 21.74 -5.50
N ALA A 130 -1.61 21.84 -5.15
CA ALA A 130 -1.68 21.31 -5.33
C ALA A 130 -1.43 21.08 -5.39
N ASP A 131 -1.35 20.86 -5.34
CA ASP A 131 -1.47 20.39 -5.52
C ASP A 131 -1.79 20.30 -5.53
N ILE A 132 -1.95 20.21 -5.42
CA ILE A 132 -2.49 19.92 -5.54
C ILE A 132 -2.74 19.75 -5.69
N LEU A 133 -2.80 19.53 -5.44
CA LEU A 133 -3.32 19.16 -5.66
C LEU A 133 -3.24 19.08 -5.84
#